data_6d0b7a789b9db0d0a758db40ebf8206a
#
_entry.id   6d0b7a789b9db0d0a758db40ebf8206a
#
_cell.length_a   1.000
_cell.length_b   1.000
_cell.length_c   1.000
_cell.angle_alpha   90.00
_cell.angle_beta   90.00
_cell.angle_gamma   90.00
#
_symmetry.space_group_name_H-M   'P 1'
#
loop_
_entity.id
_entity.type
_entity.pdbx_description
1 polymer ?
#
loop_
_entity_poly.entity_id
_entity_poly.type
_entity_poly.pdbx_seq_one_letter_code
_entity_poly.pdbx_strand_id
1 'polypeptide(L)'
;MTPDTMDDINFAVLGTGGIGRRTLEYATEKEHLTPVAACDRHGVAINHDGLDVDELLAATEGNIASDGGTAAVKQSGEMKGVAASTQAESTETPIDDIIAESDTIDAVLVALPNLEHDFIPRVGERFAEAGYEGVLVDVLKRSRVIDILDEREATYEESGITFVCGAGATPGFLTGAAALAAQSFVEIEAVEIWWGVGLKSGYEDNRGTVREDIAHLDDYDIETARNLTDEEIAEIVEEHDGRIEFTDMEHADDVLLERAGICDAEDVTVGGILDLRSDEKPTTTTVRVTGRTFDGERGTNTFQLDDDTSMEANVNGPALGYLKAGVRRNRAGEYGVFGPADLMPGF
;
A
#
# COMPACT_ATOMS: atom_id res chain seq x y z
N MET A 1 -6.60 3.48 34.58
CA MET A 1 -6.92 2.99 33.24
C MET A 1 -5.95 1.86 33.00
N THR A 2 -6.42 0.63 32.94
CA THR A 2 -5.65 -0.49 32.38
C THR A 2 -5.32 -0.12 30.93
N PRO A 3 -4.12 -0.42 30.42
CA PRO A 3 -3.89 -0.30 28.99
C PRO A 3 -4.97 -1.15 28.30
N ASP A 4 -5.65 -0.54 27.35
CA ASP A 4 -6.61 -1.23 26.48
C ASP A 4 -5.79 -2.33 25.80
N THR A 5 -5.94 -3.56 26.27
CA THR A 5 -5.35 -4.71 25.58
C THR A 5 -6.08 -4.78 24.27
N MET A 6 -5.40 -4.47 23.18
CA MET A 6 -5.97 -4.58 21.85
C MET A 6 -6.41 -6.03 21.67
N ASP A 7 -7.70 -6.26 21.44
CA ASP A 7 -8.20 -7.59 21.12
C ASP A 7 -7.57 -8.06 19.80
N ASP A 8 -7.41 -9.35 19.63
CA ASP A 8 -6.89 -9.93 18.40
C ASP A 8 -7.72 -9.46 17.19
N ILE A 9 -7.02 -9.23 16.10
CA ILE A 9 -7.57 -8.73 14.83
C ILE A 9 -7.45 -9.84 13.81
N ASN A 10 -8.59 -10.36 13.36
CA ASN A 10 -8.66 -11.24 12.22
C ASN A 10 -8.66 -10.42 10.94
N PHE A 11 -7.72 -10.68 10.04
CA PHE A 11 -7.67 -9.92 8.81
C PHE A 11 -7.48 -10.79 7.57
N ALA A 12 -7.93 -10.25 6.44
CA ALA A 12 -7.77 -10.83 5.12
C ALA A 12 -6.77 -10.03 4.27
N VAL A 13 -6.14 -10.68 3.30
CA VAL A 13 -5.28 -10.05 2.30
C VAL A 13 -5.83 -10.33 0.91
N LEU A 14 -6.21 -9.28 0.19
CA LEU A 14 -6.59 -9.36 -1.21
C LEU A 14 -5.36 -9.10 -2.09
N GLY A 15 -4.89 -10.13 -2.77
CA GLY A 15 -3.69 -10.11 -3.58
C GLY A 15 -2.46 -10.64 -2.85
N THR A 16 -1.85 -11.70 -3.38
CA THR A 16 -0.61 -12.31 -2.87
C THR A 16 0.58 -12.02 -3.78
N GLY A 17 0.65 -10.81 -4.31
CA GLY A 17 1.85 -10.24 -4.95
C GLY A 17 2.88 -9.79 -3.92
N GLY A 18 3.88 -9.01 -4.34
CA GLY A 18 4.98 -8.56 -3.47
C GLY A 18 4.51 -7.99 -2.12
N ILE A 19 3.58 -7.02 -2.14
CA ILE A 19 3.05 -6.39 -0.92
C ILE A 19 2.26 -7.39 -0.07
N GLY A 20 1.28 -8.08 -0.65
CA GLY A 20 0.40 -8.97 0.12
C GLY A 20 1.15 -10.13 0.77
N ARG A 21 2.12 -10.72 0.07
CA ARG A 21 2.99 -11.78 0.62
C ARG A 21 3.81 -11.28 1.80
N ARG A 22 4.46 -10.13 1.65
CA ARG A 22 5.27 -9.54 2.73
C ARG A 22 4.41 -9.10 3.91
N THR A 23 3.19 -8.62 3.65
CA THR A 23 2.24 -8.32 4.74
C THR A 23 1.88 -9.57 5.54
N LEU A 24 1.58 -10.70 4.86
CA LEU A 24 1.32 -11.98 5.52
C LEU A 24 2.52 -12.44 6.36
N GLU A 25 3.71 -12.42 5.77
CA GLU A 25 4.97 -12.79 6.45
C GLU A 25 5.20 -11.94 7.70
N TYR A 26 5.13 -10.61 7.59
CA TYR A 26 5.42 -9.71 8.71
C TYR A 26 4.33 -9.71 9.78
N ALA A 27 3.10 -10.06 9.42
CA ALA A 27 2.01 -10.18 10.38
C ALA A 27 2.26 -11.30 11.39
N THR A 28 2.99 -12.37 11.02
CA THR A 28 3.34 -13.46 11.94
C THR A 28 4.27 -13.00 13.08
N GLU A 29 5.00 -11.90 12.87
CA GLU A 29 5.91 -11.30 13.84
C GLU A 29 5.28 -10.14 14.64
N LYS A 30 4.02 -9.82 14.35
CA LYS A 30 3.28 -8.74 15.02
C LYS A 30 2.21 -9.29 15.95
N GLU A 31 2.20 -8.80 17.19
CA GLU A 31 1.16 -9.19 18.17
C GLU A 31 -0.23 -8.72 17.70
N HIS A 32 -1.25 -9.47 18.07
CA HIS A 32 -2.67 -9.17 17.83
C HIS A 32 -3.08 -9.12 16.36
N LEU A 33 -2.37 -9.77 15.46
CA LEU A 33 -2.76 -9.92 14.06
C LEU A 33 -2.82 -11.39 13.67
N THR A 34 -3.99 -11.81 13.19
CA THR A 34 -4.20 -13.19 12.72
C THR A 34 -4.69 -13.13 11.28
N PRO A 35 -3.86 -13.51 10.28
CA PRO A 35 -4.34 -13.63 8.91
C PRO A 35 -5.27 -14.84 8.82
N VAL A 36 -6.54 -14.61 8.48
CA VAL A 36 -7.58 -15.64 8.39
C VAL A 36 -8.01 -15.94 6.97
N ALA A 37 -7.73 -15.02 6.03
CA ALA A 37 -8.01 -15.22 4.62
C ALA A 37 -6.98 -14.56 3.73
N ALA A 38 -6.71 -15.16 2.57
CA ALA A 38 -5.90 -14.57 1.51
C ALA A 38 -6.37 -15.05 0.15
N CYS A 39 -6.31 -14.20 -0.87
CA CYS A 39 -6.66 -14.59 -2.22
C CYS A 39 -5.73 -14.00 -3.28
N ASP A 40 -5.73 -14.65 -4.42
CA ASP A 40 -5.23 -14.10 -5.68
C ASP A 40 -6.21 -14.46 -6.82
N ARG A 41 -5.85 -14.16 -8.07
CA ARG A 41 -6.68 -14.49 -9.24
C ARG A 41 -6.92 -15.97 -9.48
N HIS A 42 -6.26 -16.87 -8.74
CA HIS A 42 -6.32 -18.32 -8.96
C HIS A 42 -7.10 -19.05 -7.88
N GLY A 43 -7.23 -18.45 -6.69
CA GLY A 43 -7.88 -19.10 -5.58
C GLY A 43 -7.97 -18.27 -4.31
N VAL A 44 -8.56 -18.88 -3.31
CA VAL A 44 -8.79 -18.32 -1.99
C VAL A 44 -8.41 -19.35 -0.92
N ALA A 45 -7.71 -18.90 0.11
CA ALA A 45 -7.46 -19.64 1.34
C ALA A 45 -8.23 -18.96 2.48
N ILE A 46 -9.04 -19.70 3.22
CA ILE A 46 -9.80 -19.20 4.37
C ILE A 46 -9.65 -20.20 5.51
N ASN A 47 -9.22 -19.70 6.68
CA ASN A 47 -9.13 -20.47 7.91
C ASN A 47 -9.38 -19.54 9.10
N HIS A 48 -10.54 -19.62 9.72
CA HIS A 48 -10.93 -18.76 10.84
C HIS A 48 -10.08 -18.93 12.09
N ASP A 49 -9.35 -20.05 12.21
CA ASP A 49 -8.38 -20.29 13.30
C ASP A 49 -6.97 -19.72 12.99
N GLY A 50 -6.80 -19.09 11.81
CA GLY A 50 -5.54 -18.56 11.28
C GLY A 50 -4.94 -19.41 10.17
N LEU A 51 -4.39 -18.74 9.14
CA LEU A 51 -3.70 -19.40 8.04
C LEU A 51 -2.30 -19.87 8.47
N ASP A 52 -1.88 -21.04 7.96
CA ASP A 52 -0.48 -21.41 7.94
C ASP A 52 0.22 -20.58 6.84
N VAL A 53 0.78 -19.44 7.26
CA VAL A 53 1.38 -18.46 6.35
C VAL A 53 2.61 -19.05 5.65
N ASP A 54 3.43 -19.83 6.35
CA ASP A 54 4.64 -20.44 5.76
C ASP A 54 4.29 -21.40 4.62
N GLU A 55 3.26 -22.24 4.81
CA GLU A 55 2.77 -23.15 3.77
C GLU A 55 2.18 -22.36 2.59
N LEU A 56 1.36 -21.34 2.87
CA LEU A 56 0.74 -20.50 1.85
C LEU A 56 1.80 -19.78 1.01
N LEU A 57 2.81 -19.18 1.63
CA LEU A 57 3.90 -18.50 0.94
C LEU A 57 4.72 -19.47 0.07
N ALA A 58 5.07 -20.64 0.60
CA ALA A 58 5.76 -21.67 -0.15
C ALA A 58 4.97 -22.12 -1.40
N ALA A 59 3.66 -22.25 -1.29
CA ALA A 59 2.77 -22.59 -2.40
C ALA A 59 2.75 -21.51 -3.49
N THR A 60 2.83 -20.23 -3.11
CA THR A 60 2.79 -19.08 -4.05
C THR A 60 4.15 -18.74 -4.68
N GLU A 61 5.27 -19.17 -4.11
CA GLU A 61 6.63 -18.86 -4.61
C GLU A 61 6.88 -19.29 -6.06
N GLY A 62 6.31 -20.39 -6.50
CA GLY A 62 6.45 -20.88 -7.87
C GLY A 62 5.80 -19.99 -8.94
N ASN A 63 5.01 -19.00 -8.55
CA ASN A 63 4.25 -18.14 -9.48
C ASN A 63 4.88 -16.78 -9.73
N ILE A 64 5.70 -16.27 -8.84
CA ILE A 64 6.39 -14.99 -9.03
C ILE A 64 7.30 -15.06 -10.24
N ALA A 65 7.98 -16.19 -10.45
CA ALA A 65 8.83 -16.44 -11.61
C ALA A 65 8.07 -16.63 -12.95
N SER A 66 6.74 -16.82 -12.93
CA SER A 66 5.95 -17.13 -14.12
C SER A 66 5.12 -15.95 -14.66
N ASP A 67 4.94 -14.89 -13.88
CA ASP A 67 4.13 -13.73 -14.28
C ASP A 67 4.90 -12.72 -15.15
N GLY A 68 6.20 -12.88 -15.29
CA GLY A 68 7.07 -11.94 -15.99
C GLY A 68 7.95 -12.49 -17.10
N GLY A 69 7.74 -13.67 -17.60
CA GLY A 69 8.57 -14.23 -18.66
C GLY A 69 7.78 -15.12 -19.59
N THR A 70 7.77 -14.76 -20.86
CA THR A 70 7.47 -15.66 -21.96
C THR A 70 8.41 -16.86 -21.93
N ALA A 71 8.03 -17.93 -21.28
CA ALA A 71 8.43 -19.28 -21.69
C ALA A 71 7.54 -20.29 -20.97
N ALA A 72 6.53 -20.66 -21.70
CA ALA A 72 5.78 -21.85 -21.51
C ALA A 72 6.58 -23.01 -20.92
N VAL A 73 6.24 -23.40 -19.72
CA VAL A 73 6.10 -24.80 -19.45
C VAL A 73 4.62 -25.03 -19.19
N LYS A 74 3.89 -25.31 -20.24
CA LYS A 74 2.60 -25.97 -20.15
C LYS A 74 2.87 -27.36 -19.58
N GLN A 75 2.90 -27.48 -18.27
CA GLN A 75 2.60 -28.72 -17.61
C GLN A 75 1.15 -28.67 -17.15
N SER A 76 0.40 -29.58 -17.71
CA SER A 76 -1.02 -29.77 -17.50
C SER A 76 -1.32 -30.06 -16.05
N GLY A 77 -2.14 -29.24 -15.42
CA GLY A 77 -2.89 -29.58 -14.21
C GLY A 77 -2.26 -29.17 -12.88
N GLU A 78 -1.21 -28.35 -12.82
CA GLU A 78 -0.73 -27.78 -11.57
C GLU A 78 -1.55 -26.54 -11.19
N MET A 79 -2.11 -26.56 -9.97
CA MET A 79 -2.71 -25.38 -9.36
C MET A 79 -1.63 -24.32 -9.14
N LYS A 80 -2.01 -23.03 -9.24
CA LYS A 80 -1.10 -21.89 -9.18
C LYS A 80 -1.56 -20.89 -8.13
N GLY A 81 -0.63 -20.07 -7.67
CA GLY A 81 -0.91 -19.03 -6.70
C GLY A 81 -1.46 -19.60 -5.40
N VAL A 82 -2.36 -18.87 -4.79
CA VAL A 82 -3.04 -19.30 -3.57
C VAL A 82 -3.69 -20.68 -3.75
N ALA A 83 -4.28 -21.00 -4.90
CA ALA A 83 -4.89 -22.29 -5.17
C ALA A 83 -3.93 -23.50 -5.07
N ALA A 84 -2.60 -23.27 -5.07
CA ALA A 84 -1.62 -24.34 -4.89
C ALA A 84 -1.41 -24.73 -3.42
N SER A 85 -1.87 -23.90 -2.47
CA SER A 85 -1.82 -24.19 -1.04
C SER A 85 -2.81 -25.30 -0.67
N THR A 86 -2.45 -26.10 0.33
CA THR A 86 -3.32 -27.15 0.88
C THR A 86 -4.50 -26.60 1.67
N GLN A 87 -4.46 -25.32 2.02
CA GLN A 87 -5.51 -24.58 2.74
C GLN A 87 -6.48 -23.86 1.82
N ALA A 88 -6.29 -23.96 0.50
CA ALA A 88 -6.97 -23.12 -0.46
C ALA A 88 -7.87 -23.92 -1.42
N GLU A 89 -8.81 -23.19 -1.99
CA GLU A 89 -9.67 -23.67 -3.06
C GLU A 89 -9.44 -22.83 -4.32
N SER A 90 -9.51 -23.48 -5.51
CA SER A 90 -9.49 -22.79 -6.78
C SER A 90 -10.86 -22.18 -7.06
N THR A 91 -10.89 -20.89 -7.39
CA THR A 91 -12.13 -20.16 -7.65
C THR A 91 -11.91 -19.10 -8.74
N GLU A 92 -12.98 -18.71 -9.42
CA GLU A 92 -12.99 -17.59 -10.38
C GLU A 92 -13.47 -16.28 -9.73
N THR A 93 -13.93 -16.33 -8.47
CA THR A 93 -14.50 -15.20 -7.72
C THR A 93 -13.85 -15.01 -6.35
N PRO A 94 -12.51 -15.00 -6.25
CA PRO A 94 -11.82 -15.09 -4.94
C PRO A 94 -12.14 -13.93 -3.99
N ILE A 95 -12.42 -12.73 -4.53
CA ILE A 95 -12.82 -11.59 -3.71
C ILE A 95 -14.23 -11.78 -3.15
N ASP A 96 -15.18 -12.29 -3.97
CA ASP A 96 -16.56 -12.57 -3.51
C ASP A 96 -16.58 -13.66 -2.45
N ASP A 97 -15.69 -14.65 -2.56
CA ASP A 97 -15.57 -15.72 -1.57
C ASP A 97 -15.10 -15.17 -0.20
N ILE A 98 -14.14 -14.21 -0.19
CA ILE A 98 -13.74 -13.51 1.05
C ILE A 98 -14.88 -12.62 1.57
N ILE A 99 -15.59 -11.90 0.68
CA ILE A 99 -16.74 -11.08 1.07
C ILE A 99 -17.82 -11.94 1.73
N ALA A 100 -18.06 -13.15 1.24
CA ALA A 100 -19.06 -14.06 1.80
C ALA A 100 -18.73 -14.52 3.24
N GLU A 101 -17.45 -14.48 3.65
CA GLU A 101 -16.98 -14.86 4.98
C GLU A 101 -16.59 -13.63 5.83
N SER A 102 -16.93 -12.42 5.38
CA SER A 102 -16.47 -11.16 5.98
C SER A 102 -16.99 -10.88 7.39
N ASP A 103 -18.07 -11.55 7.82
CA ASP A 103 -18.61 -11.44 9.18
C ASP A 103 -17.60 -11.80 10.29
N THR A 104 -16.55 -12.52 9.96
CA THR A 104 -15.49 -12.96 10.90
C THR A 104 -14.17 -12.23 10.71
N ILE A 105 -14.13 -11.24 9.83
CA ILE A 105 -12.94 -10.50 9.41
C ILE A 105 -13.04 -9.05 9.91
N ASP A 106 -12.15 -8.66 10.82
CA ASP A 106 -12.10 -7.29 11.35
C ASP A 106 -11.53 -6.29 10.34
N ALA A 107 -10.56 -6.74 9.52
CA ALA A 107 -9.89 -5.88 8.56
C ALA A 107 -9.52 -6.61 7.26
N VAL A 108 -9.47 -5.88 6.16
CA VAL A 108 -9.04 -6.38 4.85
C VAL A 108 -7.94 -5.48 4.31
N LEU A 109 -6.74 -6.03 4.08
CA LEU A 109 -5.69 -5.36 3.35
C LEU A 109 -5.89 -5.57 1.84
N VAL A 110 -6.03 -4.49 1.11
CA VAL A 110 -6.24 -4.49 -0.35
C VAL A 110 -4.88 -4.28 -1.03
N ALA A 111 -4.17 -5.37 -1.30
CA ALA A 111 -2.88 -5.39 -1.99
C ALA A 111 -3.03 -5.76 -3.48
N LEU A 112 -4.09 -5.26 -4.08
CA LEU A 112 -4.43 -5.50 -5.48
C LEU A 112 -3.70 -4.52 -6.41
N PRO A 113 -3.37 -4.93 -7.65
CA PRO A 113 -2.82 -3.99 -8.62
C PRO A 113 -3.87 -2.92 -8.97
N ASN A 114 -3.41 -1.69 -9.15
CA ASN A 114 -4.26 -0.58 -9.57
C ASN A 114 -4.51 -0.66 -11.09
N LEU A 115 -5.39 -1.59 -11.51
CA LEU A 115 -5.70 -1.86 -12.92
C LEU A 115 -6.43 -0.68 -13.59
N GLU A 116 -7.37 -0.07 -12.84
CA GLU A 116 -8.16 1.09 -13.21
C GLU A 116 -8.29 1.99 -11.98
N HIS A 117 -8.46 3.30 -12.17
CA HIS A 117 -8.51 4.24 -11.04
C HIS A 117 -9.62 3.94 -10.04
N ASP A 118 -10.75 3.42 -10.51
CA ASP A 118 -11.91 3.08 -9.68
C ASP A 118 -11.93 1.59 -9.23
N PHE A 119 -10.91 0.79 -9.56
CA PHE A 119 -10.91 -0.64 -9.26
C PHE A 119 -10.96 -0.92 -7.74
N ILE A 120 -10.09 -0.30 -6.96
CA ILE A 120 -10.07 -0.48 -5.50
C ILE A 120 -11.30 0.14 -4.84
N PRO A 121 -11.74 1.36 -5.19
CA PRO A 121 -13.03 1.89 -4.75
C PRO A 121 -14.22 0.97 -5.02
N ARG A 122 -14.30 0.34 -6.20
CA ARG A 122 -15.35 -0.66 -6.51
C ARG A 122 -15.26 -1.92 -5.64
N VAL A 123 -14.04 -2.35 -5.29
CA VAL A 123 -13.89 -3.46 -4.33
C VAL A 123 -14.47 -3.06 -2.97
N GLY A 124 -14.17 -1.84 -2.50
CA GLY A 124 -14.75 -1.31 -1.27
C GLY A 124 -16.28 -1.24 -1.30
N GLU A 125 -16.87 -0.80 -2.42
CA GLU A 125 -18.33 -0.78 -2.60
C GLU A 125 -18.94 -2.19 -2.50
N ARG A 126 -18.29 -3.21 -3.04
CA ARG A 126 -18.78 -4.61 -2.94
C ARG A 126 -18.81 -5.10 -1.49
N PHE A 127 -17.82 -4.72 -0.67
CA PHE A 127 -17.85 -5.00 0.77
C PHE A 127 -19.01 -4.27 1.45
N ALA A 128 -19.22 -2.98 1.13
CA ALA A 128 -20.34 -2.19 1.66
C ALA A 128 -21.70 -2.76 1.28
N GLU A 129 -21.89 -3.14 0.00
CA GLU A 129 -23.11 -3.76 -0.51
C GLU A 129 -23.41 -5.13 0.16
N ALA A 130 -22.38 -5.85 0.56
CA ALA A 130 -22.51 -7.11 1.27
C ALA A 130 -22.79 -6.95 2.78
N GLY A 131 -22.75 -5.71 3.30
CA GLY A 131 -23.00 -5.40 4.71
C GLY A 131 -21.79 -5.62 5.61
N TYR A 132 -20.57 -5.54 5.08
CA TYR A 132 -19.36 -5.57 5.88
C TYR A 132 -19.25 -4.32 6.77
N GLU A 133 -18.92 -4.51 8.05
CA GLU A 133 -18.82 -3.45 9.07
C GLU A 133 -17.40 -3.42 9.68
N GLY A 134 -16.36 -3.46 8.86
CA GLY A 134 -14.97 -3.53 9.33
C GLY A 134 -14.05 -2.49 8.70
N VAL A 135 -12.79 -2.84 8.57
CA VAL A 135 -11.75 -1.95 8.06
C VAL A 135 -11.27 -2.41 6.69
N LEU A 136 -11.18 -1.48 5.75
CA LEU A 136 -10.47 -1.67 4.50
C LEU A 136 -9.18 -0.84 4.53
N VAL A 137 -8.06 -1.41 4.12
CA VAL A 137 -6.77 -0.72 4.08
C VAL A 137 -6.13 -0.93 2.73
N ASP A 138 -5.68 0.12 2.07
CA ASP A 138 -4.89 0.02 0.86
C ASP A 138 -3.50 0.69 0.98
N VAL A 139 -2.66 0.45 -0.01
CA VAL A 139 -1.32 1.02 -0.14
C VAL A 139 -1.18 1.78 -1.46
N LEU A 140 -2.25 2.42 -1.90
CA LEU A 140 -2.32 3.17 -3.16
C LEU A 140 -1.42 4.40 -3.17
N LYS A 141 -0.99 4.79 -4.38
CA LYS A 141 -0.11 5.95 -4.62
C LYS A 141 -0.78 7.11 -5.35
N ARG A 142 -1.91 6.90 -6.03
CA ARG A 142 -2.48 7.85 -6.98
C ARG A 142 -3.48 8.80 -6.33
N SER A 143 -3.27 10.11 -6.46
CA SER A 143 -4.12 11.17 -5.90
C SER A 143 -5.58 11.02 -6.33
N ARG A 144 -5.83 10.80 -7.62
CA ARG A 144 -7.20 10.65 -8.15
C ARG A 144 -8.00 9.48 -7.57
N VAL A 145 -7.32 8.45 -7.01
CA VAL A 145 -8.05 7.33 -6.35
C VAL A 145 -8.62 7.79 -5.01
N ILE A 146 -7.91 8.68 -4.32
CA ILE A 146 -8.40 9.29 -3.08
C ILE A 146 -9.67 10.10 -3.34
N ASP A 147 -9.70 10.92 -4.41
CA ASP A 147 -10.90 11.67 -4.80
C ASP A 147 -12.11 10.74 -5.01
N ILE A 148 -11.89 9.59 -5.68
CA ILE A 148 -12.94 8.61 -5.91
C ILE A 148 -13.40 7.94 -4.60
N LEU A 149 -12.49 7.70 -3.65
CA LEU A 149 -12.84 7.18 -2.32
C LEU A 149 -13.65 8.21 -1.53
N ASP A 150 -13.28 9.49 -1.58
CA ASP A 150 -13.99 10.58 -0.92
C ASP A 150 -15.42 10.75 -1.48
N GLU A 151 -15.62 10.58 -2.79
CA GLU A 151 -16.97 10.55 -3.38
C GLU A 151 -17.87 9.43 -2.81
N ARG A 152 -17.25 8.38 -2.25
CA ARG A 152 -17.93 7.20 -1.66
C ARG A 152 -17.94 7.20 -0.13
N GLU A 153 -17.40 8.23 0.50
CA GLU A 153 -17.29 8.32 1.96
C GLU A 153 -18.63 8.06 2.66
N ALA A 154 -19.70 8.67 2.18
CA ALA A 154 -21.03 8.46 2.75
C ALA A 154 -21.50 6.98 2.68
N THR A 155 -21.12 6.24 1.63
CA THR A 155 -21.43 4.81 1.51
C THR A 155 -20.68 4.00 2.57
N TYR A 156 -19.42 4.32 2.81
CA TYR A 156 -18.63 3.65 3.85
C TYR A 156 -19.13 3.99 5.24
N GLU A 157 -19.47 5.26 5.51
CA GLU A 157 -20.06 5.67 6.79
C GLU A 157 -21.37 4.94 7.09
N GLU A 158 -22.29 4.89 6.11
CA GLU A 158 -23.58 4.21 6.24
C GLU A 158 -23.45 2.70 6.45
N SER A 159 -22.39 2.09 5.90
CA SER A 159 -22.12 0.67 6.04
C SER A 159 -21.26 0.32 7.25
N GLY A 160 -20.82 1.29 8.06
CA GLY A 160 -19.96 1.01 9.21
C GLY A 160 -18.51 0.66 8.83
N ILE A 161 -18.06 1.07 7.64
CA ILE A 161 -16.70 0.80 7.15
C ILE A 161 -15.77 1.97 7.49
N THR A 162 -14.58 1.65 7.98
CA THR A 162 -13.43 2.54 8.09
C THR A 162 -12.45 2.20 6.97
N PHE A 163 -12.34 3.07 5.97
CA PHE A 163 -11.41 2.89 4.86
C PHE A 163 -10.12 3.69 5.13
N VAL A 164 -8.99 3.01 5.29
CA VAL A 164 -7.67 3.64 5.45
C VAL A 164 -6.94 3.58 4.12
N CYS A 165 -6.80 4.71 3.46
CA CYS A 165 -6.17 4.81 2.14
C CYS A 165 -4.71 5.25 2.23
N GLY A 166 -3.87 4.71 1.33
CA GLY A 166 -2.47 5.11 1.23
C GLY A 166 -1.60 4.73 2.42
N ALA A 167 -1.78 3.54 2.98
CA ALA A 167 -1.15 3.09 4.23
C ALA A 167 0.26 2.48 4.07
N GLY A 168 1.01 2.84 3.02
CA GLY A 168 2.34 2.31 2.73
C GLY A 168 3.50 3.11 3.34
N ALA A 169 4.56 3.27 2.56
CA ALA A 169 5.70 4.11 2.92
C ALA A 169 5.45 5.58 2.50
N THR A 170 5.13 5.76 1.22
CA THR A 170 4.73 7.02 0.61
C THR A 170 3.69 6.68 -0.48
N PRO A 171 2.42 7.08 -0.27
CA PRO A 171 1.87 7.61 0.98
C PRO A 171 1.92 6.59 2.14
N GLY A 172 1.83 7.14 3.36
CA GLY A 172 1.78 6.36 4.58
C GLY A 172 2.75 6.86 5.64
N PHE A 173 3.86 6.18 5.85
CA PHE A 173 4.86 6.53 6.85
C PHE A 173 5.41 7.96 6.67
N LEU A 174 5.76 8.35 5.44
CA LEU A 174 6.33 9.68 5.16
C LEU A 174 5.28 10.79 5.22
N THR A 175 4.02 10.52 4.81
CA THR A 175 2.88 11.42 4.99
C THR A 175 2.67 11.72 6.48
N GLY A 176 2.65 10.67 7.32
CA GLY A 176 2.54 10.82 8.76
C GLY A 176 3.71 11.61 9.38
N ALA A 177 4.94 11.40 8.88
CA ALA A 177 6.12 12.15 9.32
C ALA A 177 6.00 13.65 8.93
N ALA A 178 5.47 13.96 7.74
CA ALA A 178 5.18 15.33 7.30
C ALA A 178 4.15 16.00 8.23
N ALA A 179 3.05 15.30 8.51
CA ALA A 179 1.99 15.81 9.39
C ALA A 179 2.50 16.09 10.82
N LEU A 180 3.36 15.23 11.35
CA LEU A 180 4.00 15.46 12.66
C LEU A 180 4.98 16.63 12.62
N ALA A 181 5.82 16.74 11.59
CA ALA A 181 6.76 17.84 11.43
C ALA A 181 6.05 19.19 11.27
N ALA A 182 4.89 19.22 10.63
CA ALA A 182 4.07 20.40 10.42
C ALA A 182 3.59 21.06 11.72
N GLN A 183 3.46 20.30 12.81
CA GLN A 183 3.03 20.82 14.11
C GLN A 183 3.96 21.88 14.71
N SER A 184 5.18 22.02 14.19
CA SER A 184 6.14 23.06 14.61
C SER A 184 5.94 24.40 13.92
N PHE A 185 4.96 24.53 13.03
CA PHE A 185 4.70 25.72 12.23
C PHE A 185 3.29 26.29 12.46
N VAL A 186 3.11 27.57 12.15
CA VAL A 186 1.81 28.25 12.14
C VAL A 186 1.14 28.14 10.78
N GLU A 187 1.95 28.02 9.74
CA GLU A 187 1.54 27.95 8.34
C GLU A 187 2.58 27.17 7.56
N ILE A 188 2.16 26.26 6.72
CA ILE A 188 3.04 25.49 5.86
C ILE A 188 3.10 26.17 4.48
N GLU A 189 4.30 26.29 3.93
CA GLU A 189 4.57 26.85 2.61
C GLU A 189 5.02 25.80 1.60
N ALA A 190 5.61 24.70 2.07
CA ALA A 190 6.03 23.60 1.21
C ALA A 190 6.27 22.32 2.01
N VAL A 191 5.93 21.19 1.42
CA VAL A 191 6.31 19.84 1.84
C VAL A 191 7.03 19.14 0.71
N GLU A 192 8.26 18.69 0.94
CA GLU A 192 9.05 17.95 -0.03
C GLU A 192 9.29 16.53 0.52
N ILE A 193 8.81 15.51 -0.18
CA ILE A 193 9.07 14.10 0.11
C ILE A 193 10.02 13.56 -0.95
N TRP A 194 11.20 13.13 -0.51
CA TRP A 194 12.24 12.58 -1.37
C TRP A 194 12.63 11.19 -0.91
N TRP A 195 12.51 10.20 -1.80
CA TRP A 195 12.79 8.81 -1.47
C TRP A 195 13.94 8.23 -2.31
N GLY A 196 14.57 7.18 -1.80
CA GLY A 196 15.57 6.39 -2.51
C GLY A 196 15.25 4.90 -2.37
N VAL A 197 15.20 4.20 -3.49
CA VAL A 197 14.94 2.76 -3.54
C VAL A 197 15.96 2.06 -4.41
N GLY A 198 16.71 1.11 -3.82
CA GLY A 198 17.48 0.11 -4.54
C GLY A 198 16.61 -1.14 -4.72
N LEU A 199 16.42 -1.59 -5.97
CA LEU A 199 15.40 -2.61 -6.28
C LEU A 199 15.92 -3.75 -7.17
N LYS A 200 17.24 -3.99 -7.20
CA LYS A 200 17.82 -5.01 -8.07
C LYS A 200 17.28 -6.41 -7.79
N SER A 201 17.29 -6.84 -6.54
CA SER A 201 16.81 -8.18 -6.16
C SER A 201 15.29 -8.26 -6.05
N GLY A 202 14.63 -7.15 -5.73
CA GLY A 202 13.17 -7.06 -5.58
C GLY A 202 12.43 -6.69 -6.87
N TYR A 203 13.12 -6.49 -7.99
CA TYR A 203 12.50 -6.03 -9.24
C TYR A 203 11.35 -6.92 -9.72
N GLU A 204 11.55 -8.25 -9.68
CA GLU A 204 10.56 -9.22 -10.15
C GLU A 204 9.22 -9.09 -9.39
N ASP A 205 9.28 -8.89 -8.08
CA ASP A 205 8.11 -8.75 -7.22
C ASP A 205 7.43 -7.37 -7.37
N ASN A 206 8.16 -6.37 -7.90
CA ASN A 206 7.73 -4.98 -7.98
C ASN A 206 7.56 -4.46 -9.41
N ARG A 207 7.54 -5.32 -10.43
CA ARG A 207 7.42 -4.91 -11.85
C ARG A 207 6.22 -4.01 -12.12
N GLY A 208 5.09 -4.25 -11.47
CA GLY A 208 3.90 -3.42 -11.61
C GLY A 208 4.14 -2.01 -11.10
N THR A 209 4.77 -1.88 -9.92
CA THR A 209 5.14 -0.60 -9.31
C THR A 209 6.13 0.17 -10.20
N VAL A 210 7.16 -0.50 -10.73
CA VAL A 210 8.13 0.13 -11.65
C VAL A 210 7.44 0.68 -12.91
N ARG A 211 6.48 -0.06 -13.50
CA ARG A 211 5.69 0.45 -14.63
C ARG A 211 4.85 1.68 -14.27
N GLU A 212 4.25 1.67 -13.09
CA GLU A 212 3.50 2.83 -12.59
C GLU A 212 4.42 4.04 -12.37
N ASP A 213 5.63 3.81 -11.86
CA ASP A 213 6.60 4.89 -11.66
C ASP A 213 7.12 5.45 -13.00
N ILE A 214 7.37 4.62 -14.03
CA ILE A 214 7.75 5.05 -15.38
C ILE A 214 6.70 5.98 -16.00
N ALA A 215 5.41 5.84 -15.65
CA ALA A 215 4.36 6.73 -16.14
C ALA A 215 4.55 8.21 -15.71
N HIS A 216 5.47 8.51 -14.80
CA HIS A 216 5.80 9.88 -14.38
C HIS A 216 6.99 10.50 -15.17
N LEU A 217 7.59 9.76 -16.07
CA LEU A 217 8.57 10.32 -17.00
C LEU A 217 7.85 11.08 -18.13
N ASP A 218 8.45 12.17 -18.61
CA ASP A 218 7.85 13.11 -19.57
C ASP A 218 7.27 12.46 -20.84
N ASP A 219 7.87 11.34 -21.29
CA ASP A 219 7.49 10.66 -22.52
C ASP A 219 6.45 9.53 -22.32
N TYR A 220 5.97 9.31 -21.09
CA TYR A 220 5.09 8.20 -20.75
C TYR A 220 3.84 8.68 -20.00
N ASP A 221 2.74 7.97 -20.23
CA ASP A 221 1.53 8.02 -19.42
C ASP A 221 1.21 6.64 -18.85
N ILE A 222 0.23 6.56 -17.97
CA ILE A 222 -0.13 5.31 -17.30
C ILE A 222 -0.60 4.21 -18.27
N GLU A 223 -1.26 4.59 -19.37
CA GLU A 223 -1.75 3.64 -20.37
C GLU A 223 -0.57 3.05 -21.16
N THR A 224 0.37 3.88 -21.57
CA THR A 224 1.60 3.48 -22.25
C THR A 224 2.47 2.62 -21.32
N ALA A 225 2.72 3.09 -20.11
CA ALA A 225 3.61 2.42 -19.15
C ALA A 225 3.11 1.02 -18.74
N ARG A 226 1.82 0.83 -18.59
CA ARG A 226 1.22 -0.49 -18.28
C ARG A 226 1.44 -1.53 -19.38
N ASN A 227 1.58 -1.10 -20.62
CA ASN A 227 1.75 -1.97 -21.77
C ASN A 227 3.21 -2.21 -22.16
N LEU A 228 4.17 -1.60 -21.45
CA LEU A 228 5.60 -1.81 -21.70
C LEU A 228 5.97 -3.28 -21.51
N THR A 229 6.74 -3.80 -22.47
CA THR A 229 7.38 -5.10 -22.35
C THR A 229 8.60 -5.02 -21.41
N ASP A 230 9.09 -6.16 -20.95
CA ASP A 230 10.28 -6.19 -20.10
C ASP A 230 11.54 -5.70 -20.86
N GLU A 231 11.61 -5.91 -22.19
CA GLU A 231 12.66 -5.39 -23.05
C GLU A 231 12.61 -3.85 -23.11
N GLU A 232 11.44 -3.26 -23.29
CA GLU A 232 11.27 -1.78 -23.33
C GLU A 232 11.60 -1.15 -21.96
N ILE A 233 11.21 -1.78 -20.86
CA ILE A 233 11.63 -1.35 -19.51
C ILE A 233 13.14 -1.39 -19.35
N ALA A 234 13.77 -2.47 -19.83
CA ALA A 234 15.24 -2.62 -19.78
C ALA A 234 15.94 -1.54 -20.60
N GLU A 235 15.40 -1.16 -21.76
CA GLU A 235 15.90 -0.05 -22.58
C GLU A 235 15.79 1.29 -21.84
N ILE A 236 14.64 1.61 -21.23
CA ILE A 236 14.44 2.82 -20.41
C ILE A 236 15.45 2.86 -19.26
N VAL A 237 15.61 1.74 -18.55
CA VAL A 237 16.60 1.63 -17.46
C VAL A 237 18.02 1.86 -17.94
N GLU A 238 18.39 1.36 -19.13
CA GLU A 238 19.71 1.57 -19.71
C GLU A 238 19.92 3.03 -20.13
N GLU A 239 18.92 3.69 -20.71
CA GLU A 239 18.95 5.11 -21.08
C GLU A 239 19.19 6.02 -19.88
N HIS A 240 18.68 5.64 -18.70
CA HIS A 240 18.87 6.33 -17.43
C HIS A 240 20.08 5.81 -16.61
N ASP A 241 20.99 5.06 -17.23
CA ASP A 241 22.17 4.47 -16.58
C ASP A 241 21.83 3.64 -15.32
N GLY A 242 20.64 2.99 -15.32
CA GLY A 242 20.15 2.15 -14.26
C GLY A 242 19.49 2.88 -13.09
N ARG A 243 19.49 4.22 -13.11
CA ARG A 243 18.91 5.09 -12.09
C ARG A 243 17.89 6.02 -12.70
N ILE A 244 16.64 5.84 -12.34
CA ILE A 244 15.55 6.70 -12.79
C ILE A 244 15.27 7.72 -11.68
N GLU A 245 15.34 9.01 -12.00
CA GLU A 245 15.04 10.10 -11.09
C GLU A 245 13.67 10.70 -11.44
N PHE A 246 12.84 10.87 -10.42
CA PHE A 246 11.53 11.49 -10.50
C PHE A 246 11.55 12.76 -9.66
N THR A 247 11.24 13.90 -10.24
CA THR A 247 11.34 15.21 -9.57
C THR A 247 10.00 15.75 -9.07
N ASP A 248 8.90 15.34 -9.69
CA ASP A 248 7.54 15.79 -9.36
C ASP A 248 6.56 14.72 -9.85
N MET A 249 6.19 13.81 -8.95
CA MET A 249 5.29 12.69 -9.26
C MET A 249 3.87 13.04 -8.83
N GLU A 250 2.86 12.65 -9.62
CA GLU A 250 1.49 12.52 -9.09
C GLU A 250 1.51 11.48 -7.96
N HIS A 251 1.25 11.91 -6.74
CA HIS A 251 1.38 11.02 -5.59
C HIS A 251 0.42 11.43 -4.47
N ALA A 252 -0.36 10.48 -3.97
CA ALA A 252 -1.45 10.74 -3.04
C ALA A 252 -1.07 11.43 -1.72
N ASP A 253 0.23 11.60 -1.44
CA ASP A 253 0.68 12.42 -0.29
C ASP A 253 0.15 13.85 -0.36
N ASP A 254 0.02 14.44 -1.58
CA ASP A 254 -0.46 15.78 -1.81
C ASP A 254 -1.91 15.95 -1.30
N VAL A 255 -2.84 15.19 -1.86
CA VAL A 255 -4.27 15.25 -1.46
C VAL A 255 -4.50 14.76 -0.03
N LEU A 256 -3.68 13.82 0.48
CA LEU A 256 -3.82 13.33 1.84
C LEU A 256 -3.36 14.35 2.90
N LEU A 257 -2.35 15.16 2.60
CA LEU A 257 -1.93 16.27 3.46
C LEU A 257 -2.91 17.44 3.39
N GLU A 258 -3.45 17.77 2.21
CA GLU A 258 -4.51 18.76 2.05
C GLU A 258 -5.77 18.35 2.81
N ARG A 259 -6.21 17.12 2.64
CA ARG A 259 -7.37 16.52 3.33
C ARG A 259 -7.25 16.58 4.85
N ALA A 260 -6.03 16.38 5.37
CA ALA A 260 -5.72 16.53 6.80
C ALA A 260 -5.59 17.99 7.26
N GLY A 261 -5.75 18.97 6.36
CA GLY A 261 -5.65 20.41 6.67
C GLY A 261 -4.22 20.87 7.00
N ILE A 262 -3.21 20.18 6.49
CA ILE A 262 -1.79 20.51 6.75
C ILE A 262 -1.32 21.62 5.79
N CYS A 263 -1.58 21.49 4.48
CA CYS A 263 -1.23 22.47 3.44
C CYS A 263 -2.12 22.23 2.21
N ASP A 264 -2.05 23.12 1.23
CA ASP A 264 -2.69 22.89 -0.06
C ASP A 264 -1.91 21.82 -0.85
N ALA A 265 -2.58 21.02 -1.68
CA ALA A 265 -1.93 19.94 -2.45
C ALA A 265 -0.82 20.45 -3.37
N GLU A 266 -0.97 21.68 -3.93
CA GLU A 266 0.04 22.33 -4.78
C GLU A 266 1.35 22.68 -4.05
N ASP A 267 1.36 22.70 -2.73
CA ASP A 267 2.55 22.93 -1.90
C ASP A 267 3.33 21.63 -1.61
N VAL A 268 2.86 20.49 -2.09
CA VAL A 268 3.48 19.18 -1.86
C VAL A 268 4.20 18.70 -3.11
N THR A 269 5.47 18.36 -2.96
CA THR A 269 6.28 17.77 -4.05
C THR A 269 6.79 16.40 -3.60
N VAL A 270 6.55 15.39 -4.43
CA VAL A 270 7.04 14.02 -4.20
C VAL A 270 7.98 13.63 -5.33
N GLY A 271 9.15 13.12 -4.97
CA GLY A 271 10.13 12.64 -5.93
C GLY A 271 11.10 11.65 -5.31
N GLY A 272 12.01 11.15 -6.12
CA GLY A 272 13.00 10.18 -5.63
C GLY A 272 13.85 9.57 -6.71
N ILE A 273 14.66 8.58 -6.30
CA ILE A 273 15.54 7.84 -7.20
C ILE A 273 15.28 6.34 -7.04
N LEU A 274 14.99 5.69 -8.16
CA LEU A 274 14.89 4.24 -8.29
C LEU A 274 16.18 3.71 -8.93
N ASP A 275 16.93 2.86 -8.21
CA ASP A 275 18.13 2.19 -8.72
C ASP A 275 17.82 0.71 -8.97
N LEU A 276 17.75 0.30 -10.23
CA LEU A 276 17.47 -1.08 -10.66
C LEU A 276 18.75 -1.94 -10.82
N ARG A 277 19.92 -1.37 -10.57
CA ARG A 277 21.21 -2.09 -10.63
C ARG A 277 21.80 -2.43 -9.26
N SER A 278 21.28 -1.80 -8.20
CA SER A 278 21.74 -1.98 -6.83
C SER A 278 20.56 -2.23 -5.90
N ASP A 279 20.81 -2.93 -4.79
CA ASP A 279 19.87 -3.04 -3.66
C ASP A 279 20.18 -1.97 -2.59
N GLU A 280 21.30 -1.25 -2.75
CA GLU A 280 21.61 -0.11 -1.87
C GLU A 280 20.78 1.11 -2.26
N LYS A 281 20.31 1.84 -1.25
CA LYS A 281 19.60 3.09 -1.48
C LYS A 281 20.47 4.10 -2.22
N PRO A 282 20.00 4.65 -3.34
CA PRO A 282 20.78 5.62 -4.13
C PRO A 282 20.84 7.00 -3.48
N THR A 283 19.93 7.30 -2.56
CA THR A 283 19.86 8.56 -1.82
C THR A 283 19.16 8.35 -0.47
N THR A 284 19.37 9.27 0.45
CA THR A 284 18.66 9.29 1.74
C THR A 284 17.21 9.68 1.54
N THR A 285 16.29 8.97 2.19
CA THR A 285 14.88 9.33 2.22
C THR A 285 14.67 10.48 3.20
N THR A 286 14.01 11.55 2.75
CA THR A 286 13.76 12.75 3.56
C THR A 286 12.34 13.27 3.40
N VAL A 287 11.81 13.85 4.49
CA VAL A 287 10.62 14.70 4.46
C VAL A 287 11.06 16.08 4.96
N ARG A 288 10.85 17.11 4.15
CA ARG A 288 11.17 18.50 4.50
C ARG A 288 9.89 19.30 4.53
N VAL A 289 9.63 19.93 5.66
CA VAL A 289 8.48 20.82 5.85
C VAL A 289 8.99 22.22 6.07
N THR A 290 8.61 23.13 5.22
CA THR A 290 8.98 24.56 5.29
C THR A 290 7.74 25.38 5.55
N GLY A 291 7.86 26.37 6.43
CA GLY A 291 6.73 27.21 6.80
C GLY A 291 7.09 28.34 7.72
N ARG A 292 6.07 29.05 8.19
CA ARG A 292 6.20 30.14 9.17
C ARG A 292 6.14 29.59 10.59
N THR A 293 7.19 29.85 11.37
CA THR A 293 7.33 29.44 12.77
C THR A 293 6.52 30.33 13.70
N PHE A 294 6.40 29.95 15.00
CA PHE A 294 5.62 30.69 16.00
C PHE A 294 6.18 32.07 16.35
N ASP A 295 7.47 32.33 16.06
CA ASP A 295 8.10 33.65 16.19
C ASP A 295 8.00 34.51 14.92
N GLY A 296 7.34 33.99 13.88
CA GLY A 296 7.02 34.69 12.63
C GLY A 296 8.12 34.57 11.56
N GLU A 297 9.19 33.86 11.84
CA GLU A 297 10.29 33.63 10.88
C GLU A 297 9.95 32.44 9.95
N ARG A 298 10.62 32.38 8.81
CA ARG A 298 10.57 31.21 7.93
C ARG A 298 11.55 30.15 8.42
N GLY A 299 11.09 28.91 8.60
CA GLY A 299 11.91 27.81 9.05
C GLY A 299 11.69 26.53 8.23
N THR A 300 12.57 25.55 8.40
CA THR A 300 12.46 24.24 7.76
C THR A 300 12.79 23.15 8.77
N ASN A 301 11.92 22.15 8.90
CA ASN A 301 12.19 20.90 9.60
C ASN A 301 12.47 19.79 8.59
N THR A 302 13.44 18.96 8.87
CA THR A 302 13.75 17.78 8.04
C THR A 302 13.70 16.53 8.89
N PHE A 303 12.82 15.60 8.52
CA PHE A 303 12.88 14.22 8.96
C PHE A 303 13.75 13.46 7.95
N GLN A 304 14.67 12.65 8.45
CA GLN A 304 15.59 11.87 7.66
C GLN A 304 15.50 10.40 8.09
N LEU A 305 15.30 9.52 7.14
CA LEU A 305 15.28 8.09 7.34
C LEU A 305 16.60 7.50 6.83
N ASP A 306 17.56 7.35 7.75
CA ASP A 306 18.78 6.56 7.57
C ASP A 306 18.52 5.16 8.11
N ASP A 307 17.87 4.32 7.31
CA ASP A 307 17.34 3.05 7.75
C ASP A 307 18.25 1.87 7.42
N ASP A 308 18.36 0.96 8.40
CA ASP A 308 18.88 -0.39 8.22
C ASP A 308 17.75 -1.39 7.85
N THR A 309 16.52 -0.89 7.69
CA THR A 309 15.34 -1.69 7.34
C THR A 309 15.17 -1.76 5.82
N SER A 310 14.62 -2.87 5.33
CA SER A 310 14.36 -3.04 3.91
C SER A 310 13.20 -2.14 3.43
N MET A 311 13.12 -1.93 2.11
CA MET A 311 11.99 -1.24 1.48
C MET A 311 10.65 -1.93 1.85
N GLU A 312 10.63 -3.26 1.79
CA GLU A 312 9.44 -4.04 2.12
C GLU A 312 9.00 -3.83 3.57
N ALA A 313 9.94 -3.74 4.52
CA ALA A 313 9.63 -3.45 5.92
C ALA A 313 9.06 -2.04 6.09
N ASN A 314 9.58 -1.07 5.32
CA ASN A 314 9.12 0.32 5.36
C ASN A 314 7.76 0.54 4.69
N VAL A 315 7.29 -0.39 3.86
CA VAL A 315 5.94 -0.40 3.28
C VAL A 315 4.98 -1.20 4.16
N ASN A 316 5.30 -2.47 4.41
CA ASN A 316 4.35 -3.41 5.02
C ASN A 316 4.25 -3.25 6.55
N GLY A 317 5.32 -2.81 7.22
CA GLY A 317 5.27 -2.48 8.64
C GLY A 317 4.26 -1.38 8.95
N PRO A 318 4.36 -0.20 8.30
CA PRO A 318 3.34 0.85 8.42
C PRO A 318 1.95 0.40 8.01
N ALA A 319 1.78 -0.37 6.92
CA ALA A 319 0.48 -0.89 6.50
C ALA A 319 -0.22 -1.69 7.61
N LEU A 320 0.50 -2.60 8.27
CA LEU A 320 0.00 -3.33 9.45
C LEU A 320 -0.30 -2.41 10.63
N GLY A 321 0.53 -1.37 10.83
CA GLY A 321 0.30 -0.37 11.86
C GLY A 321 -0.96 0.46 11.62
N TYR A 322 -1.20 0.89 10.39
CA TYR A 322 -2.40 1.60 9.99
C TYR A 322 -3.64 0.70 9.98
N LEU A 323 -3.51 -0.58 9.66
CA LEU A 323 -4.58 -1.56 9.82
C LEU A 323 -5.04 -1.60 11.28
N LYS A 324 -4.11 -1.71 12.24
CA LYS A 324 -4.44 -1.66 13.67
C LYS A 324 -5.08 -0.34 14.09
N ALA A 325 -4.62 0.78 13.54
CA ALA A 325 -5.19 2.10 13.81
C ALA A 325 -6.61 2.22 13.26
N GLY A 326 -6.85 1.72 12.05
CA GLY A 326 -8.18 1.64 11.43
C GLY A 326 -9.16 0.84 12.28
N VAL A 327 -8.74 -0.36 12.75
CA VAL A 327 -9.59 -1.19 13.63
C VAL A 327 -9.93 -0.48 14.93
N ARG A 328 -9.00 0.26 15.53
CA ARG A 328 -9.31 1.06 16.72
C ARG A 328 -10.36 2.14 16.45
N ARG A 329 -10.28 2.84 15.29
CA ARG A 329 -11.28 3.82 14.89
C ARG A 329 -12.64 3.18 14.63
N ASN A 330 -12.67 2.11 13.85
CA ASN A 330 -13.90 1.39 13.53
C ASN A 330 -14.63 0.93 14.81
N ARG A 331 -13.89 0.31 15.75
CA ARG A 331 -14.44 -0.10 17.06
C ARG A 331 -14.88 1.07 17.93
N ALA A 332 -14.38 2.29 17.68
CA ALA A 332 -14.84 3.52 18.31
C ALA A 332 -16.09 4.12 17.62
N GLY A 333 -16.56 3.54 16.52
CA GLY A 333 -17.70 4.02 15.74
C GLY A 333 -17.33 5.18 14.80
N GLU A 334 -16.07 5.29 14.41
CA GLU A 334 -15.58 6.30 13.48
C GLU A 334 -15.41 5.67 12.11
N TYR A 335 -16.36 5.94 11.21
CA TYR A 335 -16.44 5.37 9.86
C TYR A 335 -16.13 6.43 8.81
N GLY A 336 -15.91 6.01 7.56
CA GLY A 336 -15.57 6.88 6.44
C GLY A 336 -14.14 6.63 5.91
N VAL A 337 -13.57 7.60 5.19
CA VAL A 337 -12.25 7.50 4.56
C VAL A 337 -11.22 8.26 5.38
N PHE A 338 -10.08 7.65 5.67
CA PHE A 338 -9.00 8.21 6.48
C PHE A 338 -7.65 8.02 5.77
N GLY A 339 -6.79 9.02 5.86
CA GLY A 339 -5.41 8.96 5.40
C GLY A 339 -4.39 8.78 6.54
N PRO A 340 -3.12 8.57 6.20
CA PRO A 340 -2.03 8.44 7.18
C PRO A 340 -1.82 9.65 8.08
N ALA A 341 -2.17 10.84 7.61
CA ALA A 341 -2.07 12.07 8.39
C ALA A 341 -3.18 12.20 9.45
N ASP A 342 -4.28 11.44 9.31
CA ASP A 342 -5.40 11.40 10.26
C ASP A 342 -5.19 10.38 11.38
N LEU A 343 -4.22 9.49 11.24
CA LEU A 343 -4.05 8.30 12.05
C LEU A 343 -2.65 8.22 12.65
N MET A 344 -2.56 7.62 13.83
CA MET A 344 -1.29 7.17 14.37
C MET A 344 -1.22 5.64 14.28
N PRO A 345 -0.22 5.09 13.54
CA PRO A 345 -0.12 3.66 13.35
C PRO A 345 0.05 2.92 14.68
N GLY A 346 -0.56 1.73 14.80
CA GLY A 346 -0.42 0.85 15.96
C GLY A 346 0.85 0.00 15.89
N PHE A 347 1.47 -0.25 17.02
CA PHE A 347 2.62 -1.17 17.09
C PHE A 347 2.18 -2.61 17.37
#